data_2ceac6ba79253c65f57df116cc3ade41
#
_entry.id   2ceac6ba79253c65f57df116cc3ade41
#
_cell.length_a   1.000
_cell.length_b   1.000
_cell.length_c   1.000
_cell.angle_alpha   90.00
_cell.angle_beta   90.00
_cell.angle_gamma   90.00
#
_symmetry.space_group_name_H-M   'P 1'
#
loop_
_entity.id
_entity.type
_entity.pdbx_description
1 polymer ?
#
loop_
_entity_poly.entity_id
_entity_poly.type
_entity_poly.pdbx_seq_one_letter_code
_entity_poly.pdbx_strand_id
1 'polypeptide(L)'
;MSRVRLVGVGPGHPGLATVQAVEAIKDADVIRNADIAPLESIDEVVRLARSGRKVTVLFPGNPYAFSNGSEIAERLDRAGIDFEAVPGLIVELAAPVMSGIPLTIEGLSASIGFGLVTGGDTVVLRLASGWWESGIAALLQNGRPPETPAALIVNPGLPGQHRVSSALGELARKAATYGLRGDALLVLGPGVEMAERLDTMAKRPLHGRRILITRARHQVDPFRRELVDLGASVVEIATIEIRRLPTDDRVTRAINNLERTALVIFASANAVDIFFQMLLTTGSDARALHNTKLCAIGQETADALGAHGLRPELVTSEYTAEGLANALQGWEMAGMRVLVPRAEVARDALPSLLANRGAEVEILPVYSAVCPAEAGPALLRLFDGEGVDVITFTSSSTVYNFVRAFPEDRLPAILGDAEIACMGPVTADSARKLGLNVSIVAREYTTHGLVQAIAEATARK
;
A
#
# COMPACT_ATOMS: atom_id res chain seq x y z
N MET A 1 3.81 6.01 -32.49
CA MET A 1 3.99 5.58 -31.08
C MET A 1 3.74 4.10 -31.00
N SER A 2 4.64 3.36 -30.37
CA SER A 2 4.57 1.88 -30.22
C SER A 2 3.26 1.48 -29.54
N ARG A 3 2.58 0.46 -30.08
CA ARG A 3 1.32 -0.03 -29.53
C ARG A 3 1.55 -1.03 -28.39
N VAL A 4 2.73 -1.64 -28.33
CA VAL A 4 3.11 -2.59 -27.27
C VAL A 4 4.36 -2.08 -26.57
N ARG A 5 4.36 -2.12 -25.23
CA ARG A 5 5.54 -1.83 -24.41
C ARG A 5 5.87 -3.05 -23.55
N LEU A 6 7.11 -3.50 -23.61
CA LEU A 6 7.68 -4.51 -22.73
C LEU A 6 8.38 -3.82 -21.59
N VAL A 7 7.80 -3.80 -20.41
CA VAL A 7 8.20 -2.90 -19.32
C VAL A 7 8.77 -3.65 -18.14
N GLY A 8 10.03 -3.39 -17.81
CA GLY A 8 10.67 -3.85 -16.60
C GLY A 8 10.21 -3.00 -15.41
N VAL A 9 9.50 -3.61 -14.45
CA VAL A 9 8.97 -2.91 -13.27
C VAL A 9 9.92 -2.86 -12.08
N GLY A 10 11.14 -3.37 -12.25
CA GLY A 10 12.13 -3.44 -11.18
C GLY A 10 11.94 -4.66 -10.26
N PRO A 11 12.64 -4.70 -9.13
CA PRO A 11 12.75 -5.88 -8.27
C PRO A 11 11.52 -6.12 -7.37
N GLY A 12 10.47 -5.31 -7.49
CA GLY A 12 9.25 -5.46 -6.70
C GLY A 12 9.00 -4.31 -5.71
N HIS A 13 10.02 -3.54 -5.33
CA HIS A 13 9.83 -2.35 -4.51
C HIS A 13 9.38 -1.17 -5.39
N PRO A 14 8.22 -0.52 -5.12
CA PRO A 14 7.66 0.53 -5.99
C PRO A 14 8.61 1.71 -6.22
N GLY A 15 9.41 2.08 -5.24
CA GLY A 15 10.42 3.16 -5.34
C GLY A 15 11.61 2.82 -6.25
N LEU A 16 11.72 1.58 -6.73
CA LEU A 16 12.77 1.12 -7.64
C LEU A 16 12.27 0.93 -9.07
N ALA A 17 11.02 1.26 -9.36
CA ALA A 17 10.52 1.35 -10.72
C ALA A 17 11.11 2.59 -11.40
N THR A 18 11.48 2.46 -12.68
CA THR A 18 11.96 3.61 -13.45
C THR A 18 10.81 4.57 -13.75
N VAL A 19 11.12 5.87 -13.91
CA VAL A 19 10.11 6.87 -14.29
C VAL A 19 9.39 6.45 -15.57
N GLN A 20 10.15 5.99 -16.56
CA GLN A 20 9.59 5.52 -17.84
C GLN A 20 8.66 4.33 -17.67
N ALA A 21 8.96 3.39 -16.74
CA ALA A 21 8.06 2.28 -16.43
C ALA A 21 6.73 2.77 -15.85
N VAL A 22 6.78 3.72 -14.90
CA VAL A 22 5.58 4.32 -14.29
C VAL A 22 4.73 5.05 -15.33
N GLU A 23 5.35 5.80 -16.25
CA GLU A 23 4.66 6.48 -17.33
C GLU A 23 4.03 5.50 -18.32
N ALA A 24 4.75 4.44 -18.69
CA ALA A 24 4.24 3.40 -19.57
C ALA A 24 3.01 2.68 -19.00
N ILE A 25 3.00 2.44 -17.68
CA ILE A 25 1.86 1.82 -16.97
C ILE A 25 0.66 2.77 -16.98
N LYS A 26 0.87 4.08 -16.70
CA LYS A 26 -0.22 5.07 -16.68
C LYS A 26 -0.86 5.30 -18.04
N ASP A 27 -0.06 5.20 -19.12
CA ASP A 27 -0.52 5.43 -20.51
C ASP A 27 -1.13 4.16 -21.15
N ALA A 28 -1.16 3.04 -20.45
CA ALA A 28 -1.65 1.77 -20.98
C ALA A 28 -3.18 1.68 -20.97
N ASP A 29 -3.77 1.20 -22.08
CA ASP A 29 -5.18 0.79 -22.12
C ASP A 29 -5.38 -0.60 -21.52
N VAL A 30 -4.35 -1.45 -21.62
CA VAL A 30 -4.36 -2.84 -21.15
C VAL A 30 -2.99 -3.19 -20.56
N ILE A 31 -3.01 -3.80 -19.38
CA ILE A 31 -1.80 -4.30 -18.71
C ILE A 31 -1.85 -5.83 -18.64
N ARG A 32 -0.72 -6.49 -18.88
CA ARG A 32 -0.51 -7.93 -18.73
C ARG A 32 0.77 -8.19 -17.95
N ASN A 33 0.78 -9.24 -17.15
CA ASN A 33 1.98 -9.70 -16.47
C ASN A 33 2.60 -10.86 -17.26
N ALA A 34 3.88 -10.78 -17.55
CA ALA A 34 4.59 -11.80 -18.31
C ALA A 34 4.66 -13.15 -17.59
N ASP A 35 4.72 -13.16 -16.25
CA ASP A 35 4.82 -14.39 -15.45
C ASP A 35 3.51 -15.18 -15.35
N ILE A 36 2.36 -14.54 -15.59
CA ILE A 36 1.03 -15.17 -15.45
C ILE A 36 0.53 -15.73 -16.78
N ALA A 37 1.21 -15.39 -17.87
CA ALA A 37 0.74 -15.68 -19.18
C ALA A 37 1.60 -16.77 -19.84
N PRO A 38 1.06 -17.99 -20.07
CA PRO A 38 1.65 -18.92 -21.02
C PRO A 38 1.83 -18.25 -22.38
N LEU A 39 2.70 -18.80 -23.23
CA LEU A 39 2.96 -18.32 -24.59
C LEU A 39 1.68 -18.10 -25.44
N GLU A 40 0.56 -18.70 -25.07
CA GLU A 40 -0.79 -18.49 -25.66
C GLU A 40 -1.33 -17.08 -25.50
N SER A 41 -0.84 -16.32 -24.52
CA SER A 41 -1.27 -14.93 -24.30
C SER A 41 -0.61 -13.92 -25.24
N ILE A 42 0.46 -14.28 -25.96
CA ILE A 42 1.11 -13.38 -26.92
C ILE A 42 0.17 -13.11 -28.10
N ASP A 43 -0.59 -14.12 -28.54
CA ASP A 43 -1.60 -13.94 -29.58
C ASP A 43 -2.71 -12.98 -29.12
N GLU A 44 -3.02 -12.94 -27.84
CA GLU A 44 -3.91 -11.93 -27.26
C GLU A 44 -3.29 -10.53 -27.31
N VAL A 45 -2.02 -10.37 -26.94
CA VAL A 45 -1.29 -9.09 -27.03
C VAL A 45 -1.27 -8.58 -28.46
N VAL A 46 -0.97 -9.45 -29.44
CA VAL A 46 -0.99 -9.12 -30.88
C VAL A 46 -2.39 -8.67 -31.32
N ARG A 47 -3.44 -9.40 -30.92
CA ARG A 47 -4.82 -9.06 -31.25
C ARG A 47 -5.24 -7.71 -30.67
N LEU A 48 -4.91 -7.44 -29.41
CA LEU A 48 -5.19 -6.16 -28.74
C LEU A 48 -4.45 -5.00 -29.43
N ALA A 49 -3.18 -5.18 -29.76
CA ALA A 49 -2.40 -4.18 -30.47
C ALA A 49 -2.98 -3.87 -31.86
N ARG A 50 -3.42 -4.90 -32.61
CA ARG A 50 -4.09 -4.75 -33.90
C ARG A 50 -5.44 -4.03 -33.79
N SER A 51 -6.12 -4.15 -32.65
CA SER A 51 -7.37 -3.40 -32.39
C SER A 51 -7.15 -1.93 -32.01
N GLY A 52 -5.90 -1.46 -32.01
CA GLY A 52 -5.55 -0.06 -31.71
C GLY A 52 -5.30 0.23 -30.24
N ARG A 53 -5.33 -0.76 -29.33
CA ARG A 53 -5.06 -0.62 -27.91
C ARG A 53 -3.57 -0.45 -27.65
N LYS A 54 -3.24 0.38 -26.64
CA LYS A 54 -1.89 0.47 -26.06
C LYS A 54 -1.74 -0.64 -25.01
N VAL A 55 -0.92 -1.63 -25.29
CA VAL A 55 -0.73 -2.79 -24.42
C VAL A 55 0.62 -2.69 -23.72
N THR A 56 0.63 -2.81 -22.40
CA THR A 56 1.85 -2.87 -21.60
C THR A 56 1.99 -4.26 -21.00
N VAL A 57 3.12 -4.93 -21.29
CA VAL A 57 3.49 -6.22 -20.70
C VAL A 57 4.55 -5.97 -19.64
N LEU A 58 4.26 -6.36 -18.39
CA LEU A 58 5.12 -6.12 -17.24
C LEU A 58 6.02 -7.31 -16.98
N PHE A 59 7.30 -7.04 -16.75
CA PHE A 59 8.33 -8.02 -16.41
C PHE A 59 8.94 -7.69 -15.05
N PRO A 60 9.09 -8.66 -14.14
CA PRO A 60 9.93 -8.50 -12.97
C PRO A 60 11.38 -8.19 -13.41
N GLY A 61 11.98 -7.16 -12.84
CA GLY A 61 13.32 -6.73 -13.25
C GLY A 61 13.32 -6.08 -14.62
N ASN A 62 13.86 -6.77 -15.63
CA ASN A 62 14.12 -6.24 -16.98
C ASN A 62 13.62 -7.21 -18.07
N PRO A 63 12.98 -6.72 -19.15
CA PRO A 63 12.43 -7.59 -20.20
C PRO A 63 13.47 -8.50 -20.87
N TYR A 64 14.71 -8.02 -21.02
CA TYR A 64 15.78 -8.75 -21.73
C TYR A 64 16.85 -9.33 -20.82
N ALA A 65 16.67 -9.23 -19.51
CA ALA A 65 17.60 -9.82 -18.54
C ALA A 65 16.83 -10.72 -17.56
N PHE A 66 17.13 -12.02 -17.60
CA PHE A 66 16.55 -13.04 -16.72
C PHE A 66 15.02 -13.20 -16.84
N SER A 67 14.47 -12.97 -18.06
CA SER A 67 13.05 -13.08 -18.38
C SER A 67 12.85 -13.57 -19.83
N ASN A 68 11.61 -13.84 -20.21
CA ASN A 68 11.23 -14.27 -21.57
C ASN A 68 10.87 -13.11 -22.52
N GLY A 69 11.22 -11.87 -22.17
CA GLY A 69 10.85 -10.71 -22.97
C GLY A 69 11.43 -10.69 -24.38
N SER A 70 12.61 -11.29 -24.60
CA SER A 70 13.19 -11.44 -25.92
C SER A 70 12.35 -12.33 -26.86
N GLU A 71 11.79 -13.43 -26.32
CA GLU A 71 10.90 -14.34 -27.08
C GLU A 71 9.60 -13.63 -27.45
N ILE A 72 9.06 -12.81 -26.54
CA ILE A 72 7.87 -12.01 -26.80
C ILE A 72 8.16 -10.95 -27.87
N ALA A 73 9.30 -10.27 -27.76
CA ALA A 73 9.73 -9.28 -28.75
C ALA A 73 9.87 -9.87 -30.16
N GLU A 74 10.52 -11.04 -30.29
CA GLU A 74 10.63 -11.75 -31.58
C GLU A 74 9.26 -12.10 -32.19
N ARG A 75 8.29 -12.51 -31.37
CA ARG A 75 6.94 -12.83 -31.85
C ARG A 75 6.19 -11.59 -32.31
N LEU A 76 6.33 -10.45 -31.59
CA LEU A 76 5.76 -9.17 -31.99
C LEU A 76 6.34 -8.70 -33.31
N ASP A 77 7.66 -8.77 -33.45
CA ASP A 77 8.37 -8.43 -34.70
C ASP A 77 7.88 -9.27 -35.87
N ARG A 78 7.82 -10.62 -35.74
CA ARG A 78 7.27 -11.53 -36.74
C ARG A 78 5.80 -11.26 -37.10
N ALA A 79 5.04 -10.71 -36.13
CA ALA A 79 3.65 -10.33 -36.35
C ALA A 79 3.48 -8.93 -36.96
N GLY A 80 4.58 -8.18 -37.19
CA GLY A 80 4.59 -6.82 -37.71
C GLY A 80 4.00 -5.81 -36.73
N ILE A 81 4.16 -6.03 -35.42
CA ILE A 81 3.68 -5.14 -34.36
C ILE A 81 4.84 -4.32 -33.84
N ASP A 82 4.72 -2.99 -33.91
CA ASP A 82 5.69 -2.09 -33.33
C ASP A 82 5.67 -2.20 -31.80
N PHE A 83 6.85 -2.36 -31.22
CA PHE A 83 7.01 -2.43 -29.77
C PHE A 83 8.21 -1.62 -29.27
N GLU A 84 8.20 -1.32 -27.97
CA GLU A 84 9.26 -0.64 -27.23
C GLU A 84 9.62 -1.47 -26.01
N ALA A 85 10.92 -1.67 -25.76
CA ALA A 85 11.41 -2.27 -24.52
C ALA A 85 11.84 -1.17 -23.54
N VAL A 86 11.20 -1.12 -22.38
CA VAL A 86 11.51 -0.20 -21.30
C VAL A 86 12.32 -0.94 -20.24
N PRO A 87 13.59 -0.59 -20.01
CA PRO A 87 14.44 -1.29 -19.05
C PRO A 87 13.98 -1.08 -17.61
N GLY A 88 14.17 -2.10 -16.79
CA GLY A 88 13.98 -2.05 -15.35
C GLY A 88 15.23 -2.48 -14.59
N LEU A 89 15.30 -2.19 -13.30
CA LEU A 89 16.40 -2.60 -12.43
C LEU A 89 16.25 -4.08 -12.11
N ILE A 90 17.28 -4.88 -12.40
CA ILE A 90 17.27 -6.31 -12.06
C ILE A 90 17.51 -6.52 -10.57
N VAL A 91 16.89 -7.55 -10.02
CA VAL A 91 16.96 -7.86 -8.59
C VAL A 91 18.36 -8.26 -8.13
N GLU A 92 19.13 -8.87 -9.02
CA GLU A 92 20.53 -9.27 -8.79
C GLU A 92 21.48 -8.09 -8.52
N LEU A 93 21.11 -6.89 -8.99
CA LEU A 93 21.84 -5.65 -8.68
C LEU A 93 21.21 -4.92 -7.48
N ALA A 94 19.89 -4.88 -7.42
CA ALA A 94 19.20 -4.10 -6.40
C ALA A 94 19.31 -4.71 -4.99
N ALA A 95 19.02 -6.01 -4.86
CA ALA A 95 18.94 -6.65 -3.56
C ALA A 95 20.25 -6.69 -2.79
N PRO A 96 21.44 -6.95 -3.40
CA PRO A 96 22.70 -6.80 -2.71
C PRO A 96 22.95 -5.38 -2.21
N VAL A 97 22.70 -4.36 -3.04
CA VAL A 97 22.87 -2.95 -2.64
C VAL A 97 21.95 -2.61 -1.47
N MET A 98 20.68 -3.03 -1.51
CA MET A 98 19.72 -2.88 -0.41
C MET A 98 20.17 -3.60 0.88
N SER A 99 20.99 -4.64 0.74
CA SER A 99 21.59 -5.40 1.85
C SER A 99 22.98 -4.89 2.25
N GLY A 100 23.43 -3.75 1.74
CA GLY A 100 24.74 -3.17 2.04
C GLY A 100 25.93 -3.94 1.47
N ILE A 101 25.73 -4.76 0.41
CA ILE A 101 26.77 -5.55 -0.23
C ILE A 101 27.24 -4.85 -1.50
N PRO A 102 28.46 -4.26 -1.55
CA PRO A 102 29.05 -3.79 -2.78
C PRO A 102 29.35 -4.97 -3.72
N LEU A 103 28.90 -4.86 -4.97
CA LEU A 103 29.15 -5.88 -5.98
C LEU A 103 30.48 -5.69 -6.72
N THR A 104 30.95 -4.46 -6.78
CA THR A 104 32.20 -4.12 -7.45
C THR A 104 33.16 -3.49 -6.45
N ILE A 105 34.37 -4.03 -6.40
CA ILE A 105 35.51 -3.52 -5.61
C ILE A 105 36.64 -3.34 -6.60
N GLU A 106 37.40 -2.23 -6.50
CA GLU A 106 38.50 -1.93 -7.42
C GLU A 106 39.50 -3.08 -7.46
N GLY A 107 39.87 -3.51 -8.66
CA GLY A 107 40.77 -4.62 -8.92
C GLY A 107 40.18 -6.01 -8.82
N LEU A 108 38.86 -6.14 -8.51
CA LEU A 108 38.20 -7.44 -8.42
C LEU A 108 37.11 -7.59 -9.53
N SER A 109 36.92 -8.83 -9.97
CA SER A 109 35.90 -9.19 -10.95
C SER A 109 34.55 -9.49 -10.31
N ALA A 110 33.44 -9.17 -11.02
CA ALA A 110 32.10 -9.51 -10.60
C ALA A 110 31.35 -10.27 -11.70
N SER A 111 30.61 -11.29 -11.30
CA SER A 111 29.79 -12.13 -12.21
C SER A 111 28.36 -12.26 -11.67
N ILE A 112 27.38 -12.13 -12.57
CA ILE A 112 25.96 -12.28 -12.24
C ILE A 112 25.39 -13.33 -13.19
N GLY A 113 24.71 -14.35 -12.66
CA GLY A 113 24.22 -15.43 -13.52
C GLY A 113 23.09 -16.26 -12.92
N PHE A 114 22.54 -17.10 -13.81
CA PHE A 114 21.69 -18.23 -13.46
C PHE A 114 22.52 -19.53 -13.43
N GLY A 115 22.22 -20.40 -12.47
CA GLY A 115 22.93 -21.66 -12.32
C GLY A 115 24.33 -21.48 -11.73
N LEU A 116 25.15 -22.52 -11.84
CA LEU A 116 26.49 -22.54 -11.26
C LEU A 116 27.46 -21.69 -12.10
N VAL A 117 27.62 -20.42 -11.72
CA VAL A 117 28.72 -19.57 -12.18
C VAL A 117 29.86 -19.68 -11.15
N THR A 118 31.00 -20.22 -11.54
CA THR A 118 32.13 -20.46 -10.61
C THR A 118 33.23 -19.41 -10.70
N GLY A 119 33.19 -18.54 -11.72
CA GLY A 119 34.25 -17.53 -11.96
C GLY A 119 33.90 -16.16 -11.36
N GLY A 120 34.92 -15.43 -10.92
CA GLY A 120 34.83 -14.09 -10.39
C GLY A 120 35.04 -14.04 -8.87
N ASP A 121 35.52 -12.89 -8.41
CA ASP A 121 35.76 -12.61 -6.98
C ASP A 121 34.40 -12.34 -6.27
N THR A 122 33.53 -11.61 -6.91
CA THR A 122 32.13 -11.44 -6.49
C THR A 122 31.22 -12.21 -7.45
N VAL A 123 30.31 -13.03 -6.91
CA VAL A 123 29.36 -13.81 -7.71
C VAL A 123 27.95 -13.62 -7.12
N VAL A 124 26.98 -13.32 -7.98
CA VAL A 124 25.55 -13.23 -7.61
C VAL A 124 24.80 -14.31 -8.39
N LEU A 125 24.15 -15.22 -7.68
CA LEU A 125 23.40 -16.33 -8.24
C LEU A 125 21.93 -16.25 -7.78
N ARG A 126 20.99 -16.40 -8.73
CA ARG A 126 19.60 -16.62 -8.40
C ARG A 126 19.36 -18.09 -8.12
N LEU A 127 18.78 -18.39 -6.96
CA LEU A 127 18.44 -19.74 -6.53
C LEU A 127 16.92 -19.81 -6.36
N ALA A 128 16.29 -20.80 -7.00
CA ALA A 128 14.87 -21.04 -6.83
C ALA A 128 14.55 -21.51 -5.41
N SER A 129 13.31 -21.29 -5.00
CA SER A 129 12.79 -21.75 -3.71
C SER A 129 13.04 -23.25 -3.49
N GLY A 130 13.62 -23.61 -2.34
CA GLY A 130 13.97 -24.98 -2.00
C GLY A 130 15.26 -25.54 -2.61
N TRP A 131 15.98 -24.73 -3.43
CA TRP A 131 17.23 -25.17 -4.10
C TRP A 131 18.49 -24.48 -3.58
N TRP A 132 18.41 -23.56 -2.63
CA TRP A 132 19.56 -22.83 -2.16
C TRP A 132 20.56 -23.72 -1.38
N GLU A 133 20.10 -24.73 -0.65
CA GLU A 133 20.98 -25.69 0.07
C GLU A 133 21.78 -26.52 -0.93
N SER A 134 21.12 -27.08 -1.95
CA SER A 134 21.78 -27.85 -3.01
C SER A 134 22.71 -26.99 -3.87
N GLY A 135 22.36 -25.73 -4.12
CA GLY A 135 23.20 -24.76 -4.82
C GLY A 135 24.49 -24.45 -4.04
N ILE A 136 24.41 -24.25 -2.72
CA ILE A 136 25.58 -24.06 -1.84
C ILE A 136 26.46 -25.32 -1.85
N ALA A 137 25.85 -26.50 -1.69
CA ALA A 137 26.57 -27.77 -1.71
C ALA A 137 27.32 -28.00 -3.04
N ALA A 138 26.68 -27.68 -4.16
CA ALA A 138 27.30 -27.80 -5.49
C ALA A 138 28.47 -26.84 -5.67
N LEU A 139 28.44 -25.64 -5.15
CA LEU A 139 29.57 -24.68 -5.18
C LEU A 139 30.77 -25.22 -4.40
N LEU A 140 30.53 -25.76 -3.21
CA LEU A 140 31.58 -26.39 -2.39
C LEU A 140 32.20 -27.60 -3.09
N GLN A 141 31.38 -28.47 -3.71
CA GLN A 141 31.83 -29.64 -4.49
C GLN A 141 32.63 -29.22 -5.72
N ASN A 142 32.33 -28.07 -6.33
CA ASN A 142 33.09 -27.51 -7.46
C ASN A 142 34.32 -26.71 -7.03
N GLY A 143 34.76 -26.86 -5.78
CA GLY A 143 36.04 -26.31 -5.28
C GLY A 143 35.99 -24.85 -4.80
N ARG A 144 34.79 -24.26 -4.59
CA ARG A 144 34.71 -22.96 -3.96
C ARG A 144 35.13 -23.09 -2.49
N PRO A 145 36.08 -22.30 -1.96
CA PRO A 145 36.56 -22.42 -0.60
C PRO A 145 35.41 -22.24 0.42
N PRO A 146 35.30 -23.10 1.46
CA PRO A 146 34.25 -23.01 2.46
C PRO A 146 34.30 -21.74 3.30
N GLU A 147 35.47 -21.11 3.42
CA GLU A 147 35.67 -19.81 4.09
C GLU A 147 35.25 -18.61 3.24
N THR A 148 34.84 -18.79 1.98
CA THR A 148 34.38 -17.69 1.11
C THR A 148 33.27 -16.90 1.80
N PRO A 149 33.38 -15.57 1.96
CA PRO A 149 32.32 -14.74 2.48
C PRO A 149 31.08 -14.87 1.61
N ALA A 150 29.94 -15.20 2.23
CA ALA A 150 28.69 -15.50 1.52
C ALA A 150 27.48 -14.90 2.22
N ALA A 151 26.50 -14.44 1.43
CA ALA A 151 25.22 -13.97 1.92
C ALA A 151 24.07 -14.61 1.13
N LEU A 152 23.06 -15.10 1.83
CA LEU A 152 21.79 -15.50 1.27
C LEU A 152 20.78 -14.36 1.49
N ILE A 153 20.25 -13.81 0.42
CA ILE A 153 19.22 -12.76 0.43
C ILE A 153 17.91 -13.41 0.01
N VAL A 154 16.99 -13.57 0.95
CA VAL A 154 15.66 -14.15 0.72
C VAL A 154 14.64 -13.07 0.46
N ASN A 155 13.65 -13.34 -0.39
CA ASN A 155 12.68 -12.38 -0.91
C ASN A 155 13.38 -11.12 -1.51
N PRO A 156 14.35 -11.32 -2.42
CA PRO A 156 15.23 -10.24 -2.86
C PRO A 156 14.43 -9.15 -3.59
N GLY A 157 14.67 -7.90 -3.19
CA GLY A 157 14.02 -6.72 -3.77
C GLY A 157 12.59 -6.48 -3.32
N LEU A 158 12.01 -7.39 -2.52
CA LEU A 158 10.66 -7.26 -1.99
C LEU A 158 10.67 -6.62 -0.59
N PRO A 159 9.55 -6.01 -0.18
CA PRO A 159 9.35 -5.71 1.23
C PRO A 159 9.48 -6.99 2.07
N GLY A 160 10.30 -6.97 3.12
CA GLY A 160 10.63 -8.18 3.87
C GLY A 160 11.83 -8.95 3.35
N GLN A 161 12.63 -8.34 2.45
CA GLN A 161 13.97 -8.86 2.12
C GLN A 161 14.77 -9.11 3.40
N HIS A 162 15.33 -10.30 3.50
CA HIS A 162 16.12 -10.72 4.65
C HIS A 162 17.48 -11.26 4.21
N ARG A 163 18.55 -10.87 4.91
CA ARG A 163 19.93 -11.29 4.61
C ARG A 163 20.49 -12.15 5.75
N VAL A 164 21.03 -13.29 5.40
CA VAL A 164 21.87 -14.11 6.29
C VAL A 164 23.29 -14.17 5.72
N SER A 165 24.28 -13.73 6.49
CA SER A 165 25.70 -13.73 6.08
C SER A 165 26.51 -14.68 6.93
N SER A 166 27.45 -15.40 6.29
CA SER A 166 28.36 -16.36 6.94
C SER A 166 29.49 -16.72 5.98
N ALA A 167 30.43 -17.56 6.42
CA ALA A 167 31.24 -18.32 5.47
C ALA A 167 30.36 -19.30 4.70
N LEU A 168 30.69 -19.57 3.43
CA LEU A 168 29.89 -20.40 2.51
C LEU A 168 29.60 -21.78 3.11
N GLY A 169 30.61 -22.42 3.74
CA GLY A 169 30.49 -23.74 4.36
C GLY A 169 29.49 -23.81 5.53
N GLU A 170 29.17 -22.68 6.15
CA GLU A 170 28.24 -22.60 7.29
C GLU A 170 26.89 -21.99 6.92
N LEU A 171 26.78 -21.39 5.74
CA LEU A 171 25.65 -20.56 5.35
C LEU A 171 24.34 -21.34 5.37
N ALA A 172 24.32 -22.56 4.83
CA ALA A 172 23.13 -23.41 4.79
C ALA A 172 22.60 -23.71 6.21
N ARG A 173 23.51 -24.11 7.11
CA ARG A 173 23.16 -24.39 8.52
C ARG A 173 22.60 -23.15 9.22
N LYS A 174 23.25 -22.00 9.03
CA LYS A 174 22.81 -20.74 9.62
C LYS A 174 21.47 -20.29 9.06
N ALA A 175 21.25 -20.35 7.75
CA ALA A 175 19.99 -19.99 7.13
C ALA A 175 18.82 -20.87 7.59
N ALA A 176 19.03 -22.17 7.80
CA ALA A 176 18.03 -23.10 8.31
C ALA A 176 17.47 -22.69 9.69
N THR A 177 18.30 -22.05 10.56
CA THR A 177 17.86 -21.61 11.90
C THR A 177 16.83 -20.47 11.84
N TYR A 178 16.75 -19.75 10.72
CA TYR A 178 15.78 -18.66 10.52
C TYR A 178 14.47 -19.12 9.85
N GLY A 179 14.35 -20.41 9.49
CA GLY A 179 13.14 -20.93 8.84
C GLY A 179 12.81 -20.28 7.49
N LEU A 180 13.83 -19.74 6.79
CA LEU A 180 13.67 -18.96 5.57
C LEU A 180 13.06 -19.80 4.45
N ARG A 181 12.14 -19.20 3.70
CA ARG A 181 11.45 -19.79 2.55
C ARG A 181 11.35 -18.76 1.43
N GLY A 182 11.24 -19.22 0.18
CA GLY A 182 11.10 -18.37 -0.99
C GLY A 182 12.33 -18.37 -1.89
N ASP A 183 12.26 -17.57 -2.94
CA ASP A 183 13.39 -17.36 -3.85
C ASP A 183 14.51 -16.59 -3.15
N ALA A 184 15.74 -16.90 -3.50
CA ALA A 184 16.90 -16.31 -2.88
C ALA A 184 17.97 -15.90 -3.89
N LEU A 185 18.74 -14.89 -3.53
CA LEU A 185 20.01 -14.60 -4.17
C LEU A 185 21.14 -15.06 -3.24
N LEU A 186 22.07 -15.81 -3.77
CA LEU A 186 23.34 -16.10 -3.13
C LEU A 186 24.38 -15.12 -3.66
N VAL A 187 24.98 -14.36 -2.75
CA VAL A 187 26.07 -13.44 -3.05
C VAL A 187 27.34 -13.96 -2.40
N LEU A 188 28.40 -14.13 -3.20
CA LEU A 188 29.72 -14.58 -2.76
C LEU A 188 30.73 -13.46 -2.98
N GLY A 189 31.67 -13.31 -2.09
CA GLY A 189 32.80 -12.42 -2.28
C GLY A 189 33.06 -11.44 -1.14
N PRO A 190 34.11 -10.65 -1.24
CA PRO A 190 34.60 -9.79 -0.14
C PRO A 190 33.63 -8.65 0.21
N GLY A 191 32.75 -8.23 -0.72
CA GLY A 191 31.70 -7.24 -0.45
C GLY A 191 30.75 -7.64 0.67
N VAL A 192 30.57 -8.95 0.91
CA VAL A 192 29.69 -9.46 1.97
C VAL A 192 30.17 -9.04 3.37
N GLU A 193 31.46 -8.95 3.59
CA GLU A 193 32.05 -8.52 4.88
C GLU A 193 31.73 -7.05 5.21
N MET A 194 31.45 -6.25 4.18
CA MET A 194 31.08 -4.84 4.35
C MET A 194 29.62 -4.63 4.71
N ALA A 195 28.80 -5.65 4.52
CA ALA A 195 27.35 -5.57 4.61
C ALA A 195 26.84 -5.02 5.95
N GLU A 196 27.40 -5.46 7.09
CA GLU A 196 26.95 -4.99 8.42
C GLU A 196 27.11 -3.48 8.61
N ARG A 197 28.16 -2.90 8.02
CA ARG A 197 28.42 -1.46 8.12
C ARG A 197 27.58 -0.66 7.14
N LEU A 198 27.35 -1.20 5.94
CA LEU A 198 26.72 -0.51 4.81
C LEU A 198 25.21 -0.77 4.68
N ASP A 199 24.67 -1.74 5.41
CA ASP A 199 23.24 -2.06 5.37
C ASP A 199 22.42 -0.96 6.06
N THR A 200 21.88 -0.06 5.25
CA THR A 200 21.02 1.02 5.71
C THR A 200 19.56 0.58 5.87
N MET A 201 19.17 -0.52 5.19
CA MET A 201 17.82 -1.06 5.27
C MET A 201 17.58 -1.77 6.61
N ALA A 202 18.53 -2.60 7.07
CA ALA A 202 18.43 -3.28 8.36
C ALA A 202 18.37 -2.31 9.56
N LYS A 203 18.84 -1.06 9.37
CA LYS A 203 18.80 -0.01 10.40
C LYS A 203 17.47 0.75 10.43
N ARG A 204 16.55 0.50 9.51
CA ARG A 204 15.24 1.17 9.50
C ARG A 204 14.36 0.66 10.64
N PRO A 205 13.60 1.53 11.31
CA PRO A 205 12.82 1.17 12.51
C PRO A 205 11.83 0.03 12.33
N LEU A 206 11.28 -0.14 11.13
CA LEU A 206 10.27 -1.16 10.81
C LEU A 206 10.82 -2.27 9.90
N HIS A 207 12.16 -2.37 9.77
CA HIS A 207 12.76 -3.44 8.98
C HIS A 207 12.34 -4.82 9.47
N GLY A 208 11.91 -5.68 8.55
CA GLY A 208 11.43 -7.03 8.84
C GLY A 208 10.01 -7.11 9.39
N ARG A 209 9.34 -5.96 9.66
CA ARG A 209 7.95 -5.96 10.13
C ARG A 209 6.98 -6.03 8.94
N ARG A 210 6.01 -6.91 9.06
CA ARG A 210 4.92 -7.07 8.10
C ARG A 210 3.64 -6.43 8.64
N ILE A 211 3.12 -5.43 7.94
CA ILE A 211 2.05 -4.56 8.44
C ILE A 211 0.84 -4.64 7.52
N LEU A 212 -0.33 -4.97 8.08
CA LEU A 212 -1.60 -4.97 7.35
C LEU A 212 -2.25 -3.59 7.41
N ILE A 213 -2.53 -3.03 6.23
CA ILE A 213 -3.37 -1.84 6.06
C ILE A 213 -4.79 -2.29 5.70
N THR A 214 -5.78 -1.84 6.51
CA THR A 214 -7.21 -2.18 6.33
C THR A 214 -8.03 -1.04 5.73
N ARG A 215 -7.41 0.12 5.44
CA ARG A 215 -8.04 1.34 4.92
C ARG A 215 -8.52 1.18 3.48
N ALA A 216 -9.46 2.03 3.04
CA ALA A 216 -9.94 2.06 1.66
C ALA A 216 -8.81 2.31 0.64
N ARG A 217 -8.84 1.61 -0.49
CA ARG A 217 -7.73 1.57 -1.49
C ARG A 217 -7.23 2.96 -1.94
N HIS A 218 -8.13 3.90 -2.20
CA HIS A 218 -7.77 5.25 -2.68
C HIS A 218 -7.05 6.12 -1.63
N GLN A 219 -7.01 5.70 -0.37
CA GLN A 219 -6.40 6.41 0.76
C GLN A 219 -5.14 5.73 1.28
N VAL A 220 -4.68 4.66 0.63
CA VAL A 220 -3.58 3.81 1.12
C VAL A 220 -2.21 4.41 0.78
N ASP A 221 -2.04 5.03 -0.38
CA ASP A 221 -0.73 5.38 -0.94
C ASP A 221 0.19 6.20 -0.04
N PRO A 222 -0.23 7.32 0.58
CA PRO A 222 0.66 8.08 1.46
C PRO A 222 1.07 7.26 2.69
N PHE A 223 0.11 6.58 3.33
CA PHE A 223 0.33 5.77 4.52
C PHE A 223 1.27 4.58 4.24
N ARG A 224 1.06 3.90 3.12
CA ARG A 224 1.93 2.81 2.66
C ARG A 224 3.35 3.27 2.43
N ARG A 225 3.54 4.42 1.75
CA ARG A 225 4.87 4.97 1.47
C ARG A 225 5.66 5.22 2.75
N GLU A 226 5.07 5.87 3.73
CA GLU A 226 5.73 6.15 5.01
C GLU A 226 6.16 4.86 5.73
N LEU A 227 5.31 3.83 5.76
CA LEU A 227 5.65 2.52 6.36
C LEU A 227 6.80 1.83 5.60
N VAL A 228 6.75 1.83 4.27
CA VAL A 228 7.80 1.25 3.40
C VAL A 228 9.11 2.02 3.55
N ASP A 229 9.08 3.35 3.63
CA ASP A 229 10.26 4.19 3.83
C ASP A 229 10.94 3.90 5.18
N LEU A 230 10.19 3.46 6.18
CA LEU A 230 10.73 2.98 7.45
C LEU A 230 11.13 1.49 7.43
N GLY A 231 11.01 0.81 6.30
CA GLY A 231 11.48 -0.56 6.11
C GLY A 231 10.42 -1.66 6.28
N ALA A 232 9.15 -1.31 6.47
CA ALA A 232 8.09 -2.29 6.62
C ALA A 232 7.75 -3.01 5.31
N SER A 233 7.34 -4.28 5.42
CA SER A 233 6.59 -5.01 4.41
C SER A 233 5.10 -4.72 4.60
N VAL A 234 4.43 -4.17 3.59
CA VAL A 234 3.03 -3.77 3.70
C VAL A 234 2.13 -4.72 2.92
N VAL A 235 1.09 -5.22 3.60
CA VAL A 235 -0.02 -5.97 3.00
C VAL A 235 -1.25 -5.08 2.99
N GLU A 236 -1.93 -5.00 1.85
CA GLU A 236 -3.11 -4.15 1.67
C GLU A 236 -4.34 -5.03 1.47
N ILE A 237 -5.24 -5.06 2.46
CA ILE A 237 -6.55 -5.67 2.33
C ILE A 237 -7.59 -4.66 2.83
N ALA A 238 -8.19 -3.92 1.91
CA ALA A 238 -9.23 -2.97 2.26
C ALA A 238 -10.42 -3.68 2.89
N THR A 239 -10.74 -3.36 4.14
CA THR A 239 -11.96 -3.84 4.81
C THR A 239 -13.11 -2.85 4.68
N ILE A 240 -12.88 -1.72 4.02
CA ILE A 240 -13.88 -0.69 3.76
C ILE A 240 -13.73 -0.18 2.33
N GLU A 241 -14.86 -0.02 1.65
CA GLU A 241 -14.99 0.62 0.35
C GLU A 241 -16.00 1.75 0.48
N ILE A 242 -15.62 2.92 0.01
CA ILE A 242 -16.50 4.09 -0.02
C ILE A 242 -17.22 4.08 -1.37
N ARG A 243 -18.53 3.84 -1.34
CA ARG A 243 -19.38 3.86 -2.53
C ARG A 243 -20.21 5.11 -2.55
N ARG A 244 -20.02 5.94 -3.56
CA ARG A 244 -20.86 7.10 -3.82
C ARG A 244 -22.33 6.62 -4.00
N LEU A 245 -23.26 7.30 -3.34
CA LEU A 245 -24.69 7.10 -3.59
C LEU A 245 -25.11 7.76 -4.91
N PRO A 246 -26.19 7.28 -5.55
CA PRO A 246 -26.74 7.93 -6.72
C PRO A 246 -27.13 9.38 -6.44
N THR A 247 -26.95 10.24 -7.45
CA THR A 247 -27.47 11.62 -7.41
C THR A 247 -28.97 11.57 -7.72
N ASP A 248 -29.77 11.43 -6.67
CA ASP A 248 -31.25 11.37 -6.76
C ASP A 248 -31.88 12.76 -6.60
N ASP A 249 -33.23 12.81 -6.60
CA ASP A 249 -33.98 14.05 -6.42
C ASP A 249 -33.74 14.73 -5.08
N ARG A 250 -33.36 14.00 -4.05
CA ARG A 250 -32.99 14.54 -2.72
C ARG A 250 -31.68 15.29 -2.79
N VAL A 251 -30.65 14.70 -3.41
CA VAL A 251 -29.36 15.34 -3.63
C VAL A 251 -29.54 16.59 -4.49
N THR A 252 -30.28 16.49 -5.59
CA THR A 252 -30.56 17.60 -6.49
C THR A 252 -31.27 18.75 -5.77
N ARG A 253 -32.28 18.46 -4.94
CA ARG A 253 -32.97 19.47 -4.14
C ARG A 253 -32.05 20.13 -3.10
N ALA A 254 -31.23 19.35 -2.40
CA ALA A 254 -30.29 19.89 -1.41
C ALA A 254 -29.29 20.85 -2.07
N ILE A 255 -28.74 20.48 -3.23
CA ILE A 255 -27.83 21.32 -4.00
C ILE A 255 -28.51 22.59 -4.51
N ASN A 256 -29.71 22.51 -5.06
CA ASN A 256 -30.46 23.67 -5.53
C ASN A 256 -30.87 24.63 -4.38
N ASN A 257 -30.86 24.15 -3.14
CA ASN A 257 -31.19 24.95 -1.97
C ASN A 257 -29.97 25.51 -1.24
N LEU A 258 -28.74 25.35 -1.79
CA LEU A 258 -27.50 25.84 -1.15
C LEU A 258 -27.51 27.34 -0.91
N GLU A 259 -28.12 28.14 -1.78
CA GLU A 259 -28.27 29.58 -1.58
C GLU A 259 -29.02 29.96 -0.29
N ARG A 260 -29.88 29.04 0.20
CA ARG A 260 -30.64 29.20 1.45
C ARG A 260 -30.02 28.45 2.62
N THR A 261 -28.89 27.78 2.40
CA THR A 261 -28.15 27.00 3.42
C THR A 261 -27.11 27.92 4.06
N ALA A 262 -27.26 28.21 5.33
CA ALA A 262 -26.36 29.10 6.06
C ALA A 262 -25.05 28.40 6.46
N LEU A 263 -25.08 27.08 6.64
CA LEU A 263 -23.94 26.31 7.13
C LEU A 263 -23.92 24.93 6.50
N VAL A 264 -22.73 24.50 6.01
CA VAL A 264 -22.47 23.11 5.64
C VAL A 264 -21.40 22.54 6.56
N ILE A 265 -21.66 21.38 7.16
CA ILE A 265 -20.74 20.71 8.08
C ILE A 265 -20.27 19.41 7.45
N PHE A 266 -18.97 19.29 7.25
CA PHE A 266 -18.33 18.06 6.78
C PHE A 266 -17.64 17.33 7.94
N ALA A 267 -18.02 16.06 8.10
CA ALA A 267 -17.45 15.19 9.14
C ALA A 267 -16.35 14.25 8.64
N SER A 268 -16.06 14.27 7.33
CA SER A 268 -15.00 13.46 6.73
C SER A 268 -14.58 14.00 5.37
N ALA A 269 -13.32 13.77 4.99
CA ALA A 269 -12.80 14.09 3.66
C ALA A 269 -13.61 13.40 2.54
N ASN A 270 -14.03 12.14 2.73
CA ASN A 270 -14.88 11.43 1.77
C ASN A 270 -16.21 12.16 1.49
N ALA A 271 -16.82 12.75 2.53
CA ALA A 271 -18.04 13.53 2.37
C ALA A 271 -17.80 14.79 1.53
N VAL A 272 -16.64 15.45 1.72
CA VAL A 272 -16.24 16.60 0.90
C VAL A 272 -16.11 16.20 -0.56
N ASP A 273 -15.25 15.24 -0.87
CA ASP A 273 -14.93 14.86 -2.24
C ASP A 273 -16.19 14.40 -3.01
N ILE A 274 -17.01 13.58 -2.37
CA ILE A 274 -18.22 13.06 -2.99
C ILE A 274 -19.28 14.15 -3.16
N PHE A 275 -19.43 15.05 -2.19
CA PHE A 275 -20.33 16.18 -2.31
C PHE A 275 -19.97 17.09 -3.49
N PHE A 276 -18.67 17.40 -3.66
CA PHE A 276 -18.21 18.19 -4.81
C PHE A 276 -18.37 17.47 -6.14
N GLN A 277 -18.19 16.15 -6.19
CA GLN A 277 -18.54 15.35 -7.37
C GLN A 277 -20.03 15.42 -7.70
N MET A 278 -20.90 15.39 -6.68
CA MET A 278 -22.36 15.53 -6.86
C MET A 278 -22.72 16.94 -7.34
N LEU A 279 -22.11 17.98 -6.80
CA LEU A 279 -22.23 19.36 -7.28
C LEU A 279 -21.94 19.45 -8.78
N LEU A 280 -20.82 18.94 -9.23
CA LEU A 280 -20.43 18.94 -10.65
C LEU A 280 -21.42 18.14 -11.51
N THR A 281 -21.90 17.01 -11.01
CA THR A 281 -22.88 16.16 -11.75
C THR A 281 -24.22 16.85 -11.95
N THR A 282 -24.62 17.75 -11.03
CA THR A 282 -25.86 18.55 -11.13
C THR A 282 -25.66 19.86 -11.91
N GLY A 283 -24.49 20.08 -12.50
CA GLY A 283 -24.17 21.30 -13.26
C GLY A 283 -23.79 22.50 -12.41
N SER A 284 -23.56 22.30 -11.10
CA SER A 284 -23.11 23.31 -10.14
C SER A 284 -21.62 23.17 -9.83
N ASP A 285 -21.01 24.16 -9.19
CA ASP A 285 -19.63 24.13 -8.72
C ASP A 285 -19.48 24.83 -7.36
N ALA A 286 -18.24 24.99 -6.89
CA ALA A 286 -17.96 25.59 -5.58
C ALA A 286 -18.58 26.99 -5.37
N ARG A 287 -18.88 27.73 -6.44
CA ARG A 287 -19.55 29.05 -6.37
C ARG A 287 -20.95 28.98 -5.79
N ALA A 288 -21.61 27.81 -5.82
CA ALA A 288 -22.90 27.59 -5.18
C ALA A 288 -22.84 27.77 -3.64
N LEU A 289 -21.64 27.70 -3.05
CA LEU A 289 -21.39 27.87 -1.61
C LEU A 289 -21.02 29.30 -1.21
N HIS A 290 -21.11 30.31 -2.11
CA HIS A 290 -20.60 31.66 -1.88
C HIS A 290 -21.19 32.38 -0.66
N ASN A 291 -22.40 32.02 -0.22
CA ASN A 291 -23.08 32.59 0.95
C ASN A 291 -23.15 31.59 2.13
N THR A 292 -22.46 30.45 2.02
CA THR A 292 -22.57 29.35 2.98
C THR A 292 -21.30 29.27 3.82
N LYS A 293 -21.42 29.26 5.14
CA LYS A 293 -20.29 28.96 6.02
C LYS A 293 -19.95 27.48 5.95
N LEU A 294 -18.66 27.16 6.07
CA LEU A 294 -18.16 25.78 6.04
C LEU A 294 -17.53 25.42 7.38
N CYS A 295 -17.87 24.25 7.91
CA CYS A 295 -17.19 23.66 9.06
C CYS A 295 -16.63 22.29 8.71
N ALA A 296 -15.44 22.01 9.22
CA ALA A 296 -14.76 20.73 9.06
C ALA A 296 -14.46 20.07 10.41
N ILE A 297 -14.75 18.79 10.54
CA ILE A 297 -14.28 17.99 11.67
C ILE A 297 -12.93 17.38 11.29
N GLY A 298 -11.87 17.91 11.93
CA GLY A 298 -10.50 17.46 11.72
C GLY A 298 -9.78 18.06 10.51
N GLN A 299 -8.44 18.05 10.60
CA GLN A 299 -7.56 18.66 9.59
C GLN A 299 -7.68 18.00 8.22
N GLU A 300 -7.77 16.65 8.15
CA GLU A 300 -7.93 15.91 6.88
C GLU A 300 -9.17 16.37 6.09
N THR A 301 -10.27 16.70 6.80
CA THR A 301 -11.48 17.24 6.18
C THR A 301 -11.30 18.68 5.70
N ALA A 302 -10.57 19.48 6.46
CA ALA A 302 -10.23 20.85 6.08
C ALA A 302 -9.29 20.88 4.86
N ASP A 303 -8.32 19.99 4.79
CA ASP A 303 -7.41 19.84 3.67
C ASP A 303 -8.13 19.40 2.39
N ALA A 304 -9.14 18.51 2.51
CA ALA A 304 -9.99 18.14 1.39
C ALA A 304 -10.79 19.34 0.86
N LEU A 305 -11.33 20.20 1.73
CA LEU A 305 -11.95 21.48 1.30
C LEU A 305 -10.94 22.38 0.61
N GLY A 306 -9.70 22.46 1.13
CA GLY A 306 -8.59 23.20 0.53
C GLY A 306 -8.26 22.75 -0.89
N ALA A 307 -8.31 21.45 -1.16
CA ALA A 307 -8.13 20.90 -2.51
C ALA A 307 -9.20 21.36 -3.51
N HIS A 308 -10.40 21.70 -3.03
CA HIS A 308 -11.48 22.32 -3.81
C HIS A 308 -11.45 23.86 -3.80
N GLY A 309 -10.36 24.47 -3.27
CA GLY A 309 -10.16 25.92 -3.22
C GLY A 309 -10.94 26.66 -2.14
N LEU A 310 -11.46 25.94 -1.14
CA LEU A 310 -12.28 26.50 -0.06
C LEU A 310 -11.58 26.36 1.30
N ARG A 311 -11.82 27.34 2.17
CA ARG A 311 -11.35 27.31 3.56
C ARG A 311 -12.57 27.26 4.50
N PRO A 312 -12.63 26.30 5.43
CA PRO A 312 -13.69 26.31 6.43
C PRO A 312 -13.47 27.44 7.44
N GLU A 313 -14.55 28.05 7.91
CA GLU A 313 -14.54 29.04 8.99
C GLU A 313 -14.21 28.43 10.34
N LEU A 314 -14.49 27.13 10.50
CA LEU A 314 -14.24 26.41 11.72
C LEU A 314 -13.66 25.02 11.41
N VAL A 315 -12.53 24.72 12.02
CA VAL A 315 -11.93 23.38 12.05
C VAL A 315 -11.85 22.92 13.50
N THR A 316 -12.45 21.77 13.81
CA THR A 316 -12.34 21.23 15.18
C THR A 316 -11.18 20.27 15.29
N SER A 317 -10.43 20.34 16.39
CA SER A 317 -9.40 19.36 16.76
C SER A 317 -9.99 18.14 17.47
N GLU A 318 -11.18 18.25 18.01
CA GLU A 318 -11.93 17.16 18.61
C GLU A 318 -12.80 16.49 17.54
N TYR A 319 -12.49 15.23 17.24
CA TYR A 319 -13.16 14.43 16.20
C TYR A 319 -14.50 13.85 16.68
N THR A 320 -15.27 14.64 17.46
CA THR A 320 -16.55 14.24 18.04
C THR A 320 -17.64 15.25 17.71
N ALA A 321 -18.90 14.80 17.75
CA ALA A 321 -20.07 15.66 17.57
C ALA A 321 -20.15 16.72 18.68
N GLU A 322 -19.77 16.34 19.91
CA GLU A 322 -19.73 17.21 21.08
C GLU A 322 -18.65 18.28 20.92
N GLY A 323 -17.47 17.93 20.44
CA GLY A 323 -16.39 18.89 20.18
C GLY A 323 -16.80 19.96 19.16
N LEU A 324 -17.48 19.55 18.08
CA LEU A 324 -18.02 20.52 17.12
C LEU A 324 -19.13 21.38 17.73
N ALA A 325 -20.07 20.79 18.49
CA ALA A 325 -21.14 21.54 19.14
C ALA A 325 -20.58 22.58 20.12
N ASN A 326 -19.51 22.25 20.86
CA ASN A 326 -18.80 23.16 21.71
C ASN A 326 -18.10 24.30 20.95
N ALA A 327 -17.43 23.97 19.85
CA ALA A 327 -16.76 24.96 19.01
C ALA A 327 -17.74 25.94 18.36
N LEU A 328 -19.00 25.54 18.17
CA LEU A 328 -20.08 26.36 17.65
C LEU A 328 -20.86 27.13 18.73
N GLN A 329 -20.44 27.11 20.01
CA GLN A 329 -21.21 27.74 21.15
C GLN A 329 -21.53 29.20 20.90
N GLY A 330 -20.65 29.98 20.29
CA GLY A 330 -20.86 31.40 19.98
C GLY A 330 -21.69 31.68 18.72
N TRP A 331 -22.21 30.66 18.05
CA TRP A 331 -22.99 30.84 16.84
C TRP A 331 -24.50 30.82 17.15
N GLU A 332 -25.20 31.81 16.60
CA GLU A 332 -26.68 31.81 16.60
C GLU A 332 -27.19 30.72 15.68
N MET A 333 -27.84 29.70 16.23
CA MET A 333 -28.29 28.51 15.49
C MET A 333 -29.80 28.51 15.23
N ALA A 334 -30.57 29.34 15.95
CA ALA A 334 -32.03 29.36 15.82
C ALA A 334 -32.47 29.76 14.41
N GLY A 335 -33.24 28.89 13.75
CA GLY A 335 -33.70 29.08 12.39
C GLY A 335 -32.62 28.96 11.31
N MET A 336 -31.35 28.62 11.69
CA MET A 336 -30.27 28.42 10.72
C MET A 336 -30.45 27.11 9.96
N ARG A 337 -30.44 27.15 8.64
CA ARG A 337 -30.46 25.95 7.82
C ARG A 337 -29.04 25.38 7.72
N VAL A 338 -28.89 24.14 8.17
CA VAL A 338 -27.62 23.43 8.25
C VAL A 338 -27.69 22.17 7.39
N LEU A 339 -26.81 22.03 6.40
CA LEU A 339 -26.65 20.82 5.61
C LEU A 339 -25.49 19.99 6.15
N VAL A 340 -25.71 18.69 6.32
CA VAL A 340 -24.68 17.75 6.80
C VAL A 340 -24.50 16.60 5.78
N PRO A 341 -23.61 16.79 4.77
CA PRO A 341 -23.21 15.69 3.90
C PRO A 341 -22.43 14.64 4.72
N ARG A 342 -22.87 13.36 4.67
CA ARG A 342 -22.25 12.30 5.47
C ARG A 342 -22.47 10.90 4.88
N ALA A 343 -21.90 9.88 5.54
CA ALA A 343 -22.23 8.49 5.26
C ALA A 343 -23.72 8.20 5.52
N GLU A 344 -24.31 7.28 4.74
CA GLU A 344 -25.69 6.81 4.90
C GLU A 344 -25.93 6.26 6.31
N VAL A 345 -24.97 5.46 6.81
CA VAL A 345 -25.00 4.95 8.19
C VAL A 345 -23.98 5.73 9.01
N ALA A 346 -24.45 6.61 9.88
CA ALA A 346 -23.65 7.40 10.80
C ALA A 346 -24.44 7.70 12.08
N ARG A 347 -23.73 8.06 13.15
CA ARG A 347 -24.37 8.42 14.44
C ARG A 347 -25.12 9.74 14.31
N ASP A 348 -26.30 9.83 14.93
CA ASP A 348 -27.18 11.02 14.87
C ASP A 348 -26.88 12.05 16.00
N ALA A 349 -25.76 11.93 16.70
CA ALA A 349 -25.43 12.83 17.80
C ALA A 349 -25.30 14.30 17.33
N LEU A 350 -24.57 14.56 16.24
CA LEU A 350 -24.40 15.92 15.72
C LEU A 350 -25.69 16.56 15.24
N PRO A 351 -26.50 15.95 14.36
CA PRO A 351 -27.79 16.51 13.96
C PRO A 351 -28.70 16.83 15.17
N SER A 352 -28.77 15.92 16.13
CA SER A 352 -29.60 16.11 17.34
C SER A 352 -29.11 17.29 18.19
N LEU A 353 -27.80 17.45 18.40
CA LEU A 353 -27.23 18.57 19.15
C LEU A 353 -27.51 19.92 18.48
N LEU A 354 -27.43 19.99 17.15
CA LEU A 354 -27.72 21.21 16.41
C LEU A 354 -29.22 21.55 16.40
N ALA A 355 -30.10 20.55 16.23
CA ALA A 355 -31.54 20.71 16.29
C ALA A 355 -32.01 21.19 17.67
N ASN A 356 -31.40 20.70 18.77
CA ASN A 356 -31.70 21.17 20.15
C ASN A 356 -31.33 22.64 20.34
N ARG A 357 -30.47 23.21 19.50
CA ARG A 357 -30.13 24.64 19.49
C ARG A 357 -30.98 25.45 18.49
N GLY A 358 -32.02 24.86 17.94
CA GLY A 358 -32.97 25.51 17.06
C GLY A 358 -32.57 25.55 15.57
N ALA A 359 -31.53 24.80 15.15
CA ALA A 359 -31.17 24.71 13.74
C ALA A 359 -32.12 23.80 12.97
N GLU A 360 -32.38 24.16 11.70
CA GLU A 360 -33.05 23.30 10.71
C GLU A 360 -31.99 22.42 10.03
N VAL A 361 -31.82 21.19 10.55
CA VAL A 361 -30.74 20.31 10.07
C VAL A 361 -31.24 19.38 8.98
N GLU A 362 -30.62 19.48 7.80
CA GLU A 362 -30.82 18.56 6.68
C GLU A 362 -29.63 17.59 6.60
N ILE A 363 -29.90 16.30 6.79
CA ILE A 363 -28.89 15.23 6.62
C ILE A 363 -28.90 14.82 5.16
N LEU A 364 -27.74 14.87 4.49
CA LEU A 364 -27.56 14.44 3.12
C LEU A 364 -26.64 13.23 3.06
N PRO A 365 -27.16 11.99 2.97
CA PRO A 365 -26.33 10.84 2.69
C PRO A 365 -25.71 10.96 1.30
N VAL A 366 -24.38 10.94 1.22
CA VAL A 366 -23.65 11.08 -0.05
C VAL A 366 -22.85 9.82 -0.39
N TYR A 367 -22.56 8.97 0.58
CA TYR A 367 -21.87 7.70 0.37
C TYR A 367 -22.31 6.62 1.37
N SER A 368 -22.09 5.37 0.98
CA SER A 368 -22.12 4.23 1.90
C SER A 368 -20.71 3.67 2.10
N ALA A 369 -20.46 3.18 3.30
CA ALA A 369 -19.21 2.50 3.66
C ALA A 369 -19.51 1.00 3.77
N VAL A 370 -19.05 0.22 2.79
CA VAL A 370 -19.32 -1.22 2.69
C VAL A 370 -18.04 -2.03 2.85
N CYS A 371 -18.16 -3.29 3.30
CA CYS A 371 -17.04 -4.22 3.28
C CYS A 371 -16.94 -4.85 1.88
N PRO A 372 -15.78 -4.80 1.19
CA PRO A 372 -15.60 -5.51 -0.06
C PRO A 372 -15.79 -7.03 0.11
N ALA A 373 -16.47 -7.67 -0.83
CA ALA A 373 -16.77 -9.10 -0.75
C ALA A 373 -15.49 -9.97 -0.72
N GLU A 374 -14.44 -9.51 -1.37
CA GLU A 374 -13.13 -10.18 -1.42
C GLU A 374 -12.30 -10.05 -0.14
N ALA A 375 -12.64 -9.12 0.77
CA ALA A 375 -11.85 -8.85 1.97
C ALA A 375 -11.75 -10.06 2.90
N GLY A 376 -12.88 -10.71 3.21
CA GLY A 376 -12.91 -11.89 4.08
C GLY A 376 -12.03 -13.04 3.57
N PRO A 377 -12.23 -13.53 2.32
CA PRO A 377 -11.37 -14.57 1.74
C PRO A 377 -9.89 -14.17 1.67
N ALA A 378 -9.57 -12.90 1.44
CA ALA A 378 -8.19 -12.42 1.40
C ALA A 378 -7.54 -12.42 2.78
N LEU A 379 -8.26 -11.98 3.81
CA LEU A 379 -7.80 -12.01 5.20
C LEU A 379 -7.56 -13.45 5.68
N LEU A 380 -8.48 -14.37 5.41
CA LEU A 380 -8.31 -15.77 5.76
C LEU A 380 -7.04 -16.36 5.14
N ARG A 381 -6.83 -16.17 3.84
CA ARG A 381 -5.60 -16.62 3.16
C ARG A 381 -4.33 -16.01 3.75
N LEU A 382 -4.37 -14.73 4.15
CA LEU A 382 -3.23 -14.04 4.76
C LEU A 382 -2.84 -14.71 6.08
N PHE A 383 -3.81 -14.97 6.94
CA PHE A 383 -3.56 -15.53 8.27
C PHE A 383 -3.38 -17.05 8.29
N ASP A 384 -3.93 -17.79 7.31
CA ASP A 384 -3.60 -19.21 7.11
C ASP A 384 -2.17 -19.40 6.54
N GLY A 385 -1.56 -18.33 5.98
CA GLY A 385 -0.20 -18.30 5.44
C GLY A 385 0.81 -17.69 6.41
N GLU A 386 1.47 -16.62 5.96
CA GLU A 386 2.57 -15.99 6.71
C GLU A 386 2.10 -15.02 7.82
N GLY A 387 0.82 -14.65 7.85
CA GLY A 387 0.30 -13.68 8.81
C GLY A 387 0.90 -12.26 8.68
N VAL A 388 0.79 -11.48 9.74
CA VAL A 388 1.38 -10.13 9.85
C VAL A 388 1.81 -9.86 11.29
N ASP A 389 2.76 -8.92 11.49
CA ASP A 389 3.21 -8.50 12.82
C ASP A 389 2.32 -7.40 13.41
N VAL A 390 1.75 -6.54 12.55
CA VAL A 390 0.93 -5.39 12.97
C VAL A 390 -0.29 -5.27 12.07
N ILE A 391 -1.45 -5.05 12.68
CA ILE A 391 -2.71 -4.76 11.99
C ILE A 391 -3.11 -3.32 12.31
N THR A 392 -3.34 -2.50 11.27
CA THR A 392 -3.66 -1.09 11.44
C THR A 392 -5.15 -0.81 11.22
N PHE A 393 -5.74 -0.03 12.12
CA PHE A 393 -7.11 0.44 12.03
C PHE A 393 -7.18 1.96 12.11
N THR A 394 -7.75 2.59 11.08
CA THR A 394 -7.92 4.04 10.99
C THR A 394 -9.32 4.51 11.39
N SER A 395 -10.28 3.60 11.54
CA SER A 395 -11.66 3.91 11.93
C SER A 395 -12.35 2.71 12.60
N SER A 396 -13.40 2.97 13.37
CA SER A 396 -14.22 1.91 13.95
C SER A 396 -14.84 0.99 12.89
N SER A 397 -15.20 1.53 11.72
CA SER A 397 -15.78 0.74 10.62
C SER A 397 -14.80 -0.30 10.08
N THR A 398 -13.51 0.05 9.98
CA THR A 398 -12.48 -0.91 9.54
C THR A 398 -12.32 -2.06 10.54
N VAL A 399 -12.45 -1.76 11.86
CA VAL A 399 -12.42 -2.78 12.91
C VAL A 399 -13.62 -3.72 12.80
N TYR A 400 -14.84 -3.18 12.72
CA TYR A 400 -16.06 -3.99 12.60
C TYR A 400 -16.02 -4.92 11.40
N ASN A 401 -15.63 -4.40 10.25
CA ASN A 401 -15.56 -5.18 9.02
C ASN A 401 -14.47 -6.24 9.07
N PHE A 402 -13.32 -5.93 9.68
CA PHE A 402 -12.23 -6.88 9.88
C PHE A 402 -12.68 -8.05 10.75
N VAL A 403 -13.25 -7.78 11.93
CA VAL A 403 -13.68 -8.83 12.87
C VAL A 403 -14.75 -9.73 12.23
N ARG A 404 -15.71 -9.15 11.49
CA ARG A 404 -16.76 -9.90 10.80
C ARG A 404 -16.26 -10.84 9.69
N ALA A 405 -15.03 -10.66 9.23
CA ALA A 405 -14.43 -11.53 8.23
C ALA A 405 -14.04 -12.92 8.81
N PHE A 406 -14.02 -13.05 10.15
CA PHE A 406 -13.60 -14.26 10.83
C PHE A 406 -14.74 -14.86 11.68
N PRO A 407 -14.76 -16.18 11.87
CA PRO A 407 -15.59 -16.81 12.90
C PRO A 407 -15.24 -16.28 14.30
N GLU A 408 -16.25 -15.93 15.09
CA GLU A 408 -16.04 -15.25 16.40
C GLU A 408 -15.13 -16.02 17.36
N ASP A 409 -15.24 -17.34 17.38
CA ASP A 409 -14.48 -18.25 18.25
C ASP A 409 -13.02 -18.46 17.80
N ARG A 410 -12.68 -18.11 16.55
CA ARG A 410 -11.34 -18.35 15.98
C ARG A 410 -10.46 -17.11 15.92
N LEU A 411 -11.02 -15.93 16.09
CA LEU A 411 -10.30 -14.67 15.91
C LEU A 411 -9.02 -14.56 16.75
N PRO A 412 -8.98 -14.86 18.07
CA PRO A 412 -7.76 -14.78 18.86
C PRO A 412 -6.67 -15.74 18.39
N ALA A 413 -7.05 -16.96 18.00
CA ALA A 413 -6.11 -17.97 17.53
C ALA A 413 -5.52 -17.61 16.15
N ILE A 414 -6.32 -16.98 15.28
CA ILE A 414 -5.90 -16.55 13.93
C ILE A 414 -4.94 -15.37 14.02
N LEU A 415 -5.18 -14.41 14.91
CA LEU A 415 -4.34 -13.21 15.05
C LEU A 415 -2.98 -13.52 15.68
N GLY A 416 -2.89 -14.57 16.52
CA GLY A 416 -1.65 -14.93 17.20
C GLY A 416 -1.05 -13.74 17.97
N ASP A 417 0.23 -13.46 17.72
CA ASP A 417 0.98 -12.37 18.36
C ASP A 417 0.89 -11.03 17.62
N ALA A 418 0.03 -10.90 16.62
CA ALA A 418 -0.11 -9.67 15.85
C ALA A 418 -0.54 -8.49 16.72
N GLU A 419 0.21 -7.39 16.65
CA GLU A 419 -0.07 -6.16 17.38
C GLU A 419 -1.21 -5.37 16.72
N ILE A 420 -2.13 -4.86 17.50
CA ILE A 420 -3.22 -4.03 17.00
C ILE A 420 -2.88 -2.56 17.19
N ALA A 421 -2.78 -1.83 16.07
CA ALA A 421 -2.47 -0.41 16.03
C ALA A 421 -3.69 0.41 15.57
N CYS A 422 -4.13 1.35 16.40
CA CYS A 422 -5.30 2.19 16.16
C CYS A 422 -4.92 3.66 16.01
N MET A 423 -5.52 4.36 15.04
CA MET A 423 -5.26 5.77 14.77
C MET A 423 -5.72 6.70 15.92
N GLY A 424 -6.67 6.26 16.75
CA GLY A 424 -7.15 7.08 17.85
C GLY A 424 -7.97 6.30 18.88
N PRO A 425 -8.33 6.94 20.02
CA PRO A 425 -9.00 6.28 21.14
C PRO A 425 -10.37 5.70 20.79
N VAL A 426 -11.16 6.36 19.95
CA VAL A 426 -12.49 5.89 19.53
C VAL A 426 -12.37 4.57 18.73
N THR A 427 -11.36 4.47 17.86
CA THR A 427 -11.07 3.25 17.10
C THR A 427 -10.57 2.14 18.03
N ALA A 428 -9.68 2.49 18.98
CA ALA A 428 -9.15 1.56 19.98
C ALA A 428 -10.24 0.99 20.88
N ASP A 429 -11.17 1.83 21.34
CA ASP A 429 -12.30 1.39 22.17
C ASP A 429 -13.25 0.46 21.40
N SER A 430 -13.48 0.75 20.12
CA SER A 430 -14.26 -0.14 19.25
C SER A 430 -13.56 -1.51 19.07
N ALA A 431 -12.23 -1.51 18.91
CA ALA A 431 -11.44 -2.73 18.80
C ALA A 431 -11.49 -3.57 20.10
N ARG A 432 -11.30 -2.94 21.26
CA ARG A 432 -11.38 -3.60 22.57
C ARG A 432 -12.75 -4.19 22.85
N LYS A 433 -13.84 -3.48 22.50
CA LYS A 433 -15.22 -3.97 22.64
C LYS A 433 -15.51 -5.21 21.78
N LEU A 434 -14.74 -5.40 20.71
CA LEU A 434 -14.82 -6.56 19.82
C LEU A 434 -13.76 -7.64 20.17
N GLY A 435 -13.14 -7.56 21.34
CA GLY A 435 -12.22 -8.56 21.85
C GLY A 435 -10.79 -8.47 21.31
N LEU A 436 -10.41 -7.40 20.60
CA LEU A 436 -9.04 -7.21 20.12
C LEU A 436 -8.16 -6.59 21.22
N ASN A 437 -6.94 -7.13 21.37
CA ASN A 437 -5.94 -6.59 22.30
C ASN A 437 -5.18 -5.43 21.65
N VAL A 438 -5.61 -4.18 21.89
CA VAL A 438 -4.99 -3.00 21.30
C VAL A 438 -3.73 -2.63 22.07
N SER A 439 -2.57 -2.76 21.42
CA SER A 439 -1.24 -2.48 21.95
C SER A 439 -0.72 -1.09 21.58
N ILE A 440 -1.14 -0.55 20.43
CA ILE A 440 -0.63 0.71 19.88
C ILE A 440 -1.80 1.67 19.61
N VAL A 441 -1.72 2.89 20.14
CA VAL A 441 -2.67 3.98 19.85
C VAL A 441 -1.87 5.22 19.52
N ALA A 442 -2.13 5.82 18.36
CA ALA A 442 -1.45 7.04 17.95
C ALA A 442 -1.80 8.21 18.88
N ARG A 443 -0.81 9.09 19.14
CA ARG A 443 -1.01 10.33 19.91
C ARG A 443 -1.64 11.41 19.04
N GLU A 444 -1.22 11.49 17.77
CA GLU A 444 -1.83 12.31 16.75
C GLU A 444 -2.74 11.43 15.88
N TYR A 445 -4.00 11.83 15.72
CA TYR A 445 -5.04 11.04 15.07
C TYR A 445 -4.96 11.16 13.53
N THR A 446 -3.74 10.98 13.02
CA THR A 446 -3.39 11.01 11.59
C THR A 446 -2.72 9.71 11.18
N THR A 447 -2.63 9.45 9.89
CA THR A 447 -1.86 8.30 9.37
C THR A 447 -0.38 8.43 9.73
N HIS A 448 0.18 9.64 9.65
CA HIS A 448 1.55 9.92 10.06
C HIS A 448 1.79 9.62 11.56
N GLY A 449 0.89 10.08 12.44
CA GLY A 449 0.96 9.77 13.87
C GLY A 449 0.85 8.27 14.16
N LEU A 450 0.07 7.53 13.37
CA LEU A 450 0.00 6.07 13.49
C LEU A 450 1.31 5.39 13.08
N VAL A 451 1.95 5.83 11.98
CA VAL A 451 3.28 5.35 11.57
C VAL A 451 4.31 5.57 12.67
N GLN A 452 4.36 6.76 13.24
CA GLN A 452 5.28 7.08 14.34
C GLN A 452 5.03 6.20 15.58
N ALA A 453 3.78 6.00 15.96
CA ALA A 453 3.44 5.14 17.09
C ALA A 453 3.87 3.67 16.90
N ILE A 454 3.73 3.14 15.67
CA ILE A 454 4.19 1.81 15.30
C ILE A 454 5.72 1.73 15.38
N ALA A 455 6.43 2.72 14.82
CA ALA A 455 7.89 2.76 14.86
C ALA A 455 8.43 2.86 16.30
N GLU A 456 7.84 3.70 17.16
CA GLU A 456 8.19 3.80 18.57
C GLU A 456 7.95 2.49 19.35
N ALA A 457 6.84 1.80 19.08
CA ALA A 457 6.53 0.53 19.71
C ALA A 457 7.52 -0.57 19.31
N THR A 458 7.94 -0.58 18.04
CA THR A 458 8.94 -1.53 17.55
C THR A 458 10.33 -1.28 18.13
N ALA A 459 10.73 -0.01 18.31
CA ALA A 459 12.04 0.35 18.89
C ALA A 459 12.19 -0.03 20.38
N ARG A 460 11.08 -0.30 21.08
CA ARG A 460 11.09 -0.69 22.51
C ARG A 460 11.23 -2.19 22.75
N LYS A 461 11.17 -2.99 21.70
CA LYS A 461 11.32 -4.46 21.72
C LYS A 461 12.72 -4.85 21.30
#